data_285782e02e520412ece54538a908ec91
#
_entry.id   285782e02e520412ece54538a908ec91
#
_cell.length_a   1.000
_cell.length_b   1.000
_cell.length_c   1.000
_cell.angle_alpha   90.00
_cell.angle_beta   90.00
_cell.angle_gamma   90.00
#
_symmetry.space_group_name_H-M   'P 1'
#
loop_
_entity.id
_entity.type
_entity.pdbx_description
1 polymer ?
#
loop_
_entity_poly.entity_id
_entity_poly.type
_entity_poly.pdbx_seq_one_letter_code
_entity_poly.pdbx_strand_id
1 'polypeptide(L)' 'MSALPVVEYQGEYYFLDRRLNEIRSIHAPWISVSLDDLSMSDLREVSQ' A
#
# COMPACT_ATOMS: atom_id res chain seq x y z
N MET A 1 -16.16 -7.07 -8.63
CA MET A 1 -15.42 -6.18 -7.71
C MET A 1 -13.96 -6.61 -7.67
N SER A 2 -13.07 -5.71 -7.88
CA SER A 2 -11.65 -6.04 -7.90
C SER A 2 -11.02 -5.78 -6.53
N ALA A 3 -10.07 -6.64 -6.18
CA ALA A 3 -9.30 -6.45 -4.96
C ALA A 3 -8.28 -5.34 -5.18
N LEU A 4 -7.89 -4.67 -4.11
CA LEU A 4 -6.83 -3.68 -4.18
C LEU A 4 -5.49 -4.40 -4.38
N PRO A 5 -4.57 -3.79 -5.13
CA PRO A 5 -3.23 -4.35 -5.26
C PRO A 5 -2.53 -4.40 -3.91
N VAL A 6 -1.66 -5.40 -3.75
CA VAL A 6 -0.81 -5.53 -2.57
C VAL A 6 0.58 -5.08 -2.94
N VAL A 7 1.17 -4.24 -2.08
CA VAL A 7 2.53 -3.75 -2.28
C VAL A 7 3.34 -4.00 -1.03
N GLU A 8 4.64 -4.13 -1.20
CA GLU A 8 5.58 -4.20 -0.09
C GLU A 8 6.26 -2.84 0.06
N TYR A 9 6.33 -2.35 1.30
CA TYR A 9 6.95 -1.08 1.62
C TYR A 9 7.68 -1.25 2.94
N GLN A 10 8.99 -1.04 2.92
CA GLN A 10 9.84 -1.14 4.12
C GLN A 10 9.64 -2.46 4.87
N GLY A 11 9.52 -3.56 4.13
CA GLY A 11 9.42 -4.88 4.71
C GLY A 11 8.05 -5.29 5.19
N GLU A 12 7.03 -4.46 4.97
CA GLU A 12 5.65 -4.74 5.37
C GLU A 12 4.73 -4.73 4.17
N TYR A 13 3.60 -5.41 4.29
CA TYR A 13 2.64 -5.51 3.20
C TYR A 13 1.47 -4.57 3.43
N TYR A 14 1.05 -3.90 2.35
CA TYR A 14 -0.01 -2.89 2.39
C TYR A 14 -0.93 -3.08 1.19
N PHE A 15 -2.19 -2.66 1.35
CA PHE A 15 -3.08 -2.45 0.21
C PHE A 15 -2.83 -1.06 -0.37
N LEU A 16 -2.70 -0.99 -1.70
CA LEU A 16 -2.55 0.30 -2.39
C LEU A 16 -3.94 0.78 -2.79
N ASP A 17 -4.34 1.93 -2.26
CA ASP A 17 -5.64 2.52 -2.56
C ASP A 17 -5.43 3.90 -3.17
N ARG A 18 -5.51 3.95 -4.50
CA ARG A 18 -5.28 5.21 -5.21
C ARG A 18 -6.44 6.19 -5.05
N ARG A 19 -7.66 5.68 -4.78
CA ARG A 19 -8.81 6.58 -4.52
C ARG A 19 -8.57 7.41 -3.28
N LEU A 20 -8.00 6.80 -2.26
CA LEU A 20 -7.73 7.46 -1.00
C LEU A 20 -6.31 8.02 -0.93
N ASN A 21 -5.53 7.84 -1.99
CA ASN A 21 -4.14 8.31 -2.07
C ASN A 21 -3.31 7.80 -0.91
N GLU A 22 -3.43 6.50 -0.64
CA GLU A 22 -2.76 5.92 0.54
C GLU A 22 -2.38 4.46 0.29
N ILE A 23 -1.46 3.99 1.13
CA ILE A 23 -1.30 2.55 1.34
C ILE A 23 -1.76 2.27 2.77
N ARG A 24 -2.41 1.12 2.98
CA ARG A 24 -2.96 0.74 4.29
C ARG A 24 -2.42 -0.61 4.68
N SER A 25 -1.89 -0.70 5.89
CA SER A 25 -1.30 -1.94 6.39
C SER A 25 -2.33 -3.07 6.41
N ILE A 26 -1.93 -4.24 5.91
CA ILE A 26 -2.80 -5.40 5.91
C ILE A 26 -2.95 -5.94 7.32
N HIS A 27 -1.86 -5.98 8.09
CA HIS A 27 -1.86 -6.56 9.43
C HIS A 27 -2.33 -5.57 10.49
N ALA A 28 -2.23 -4.27 10.21
CA ALA A 28 -2.63 -3.23 11.14
C ALA A 28 -3.44 -2.17 10.39
N PRO A 29 -4.71 -2.46 10.09
CA PRO A 29 -5.51 -1.59 9.18
C PRO A 29 -5.69 -0.16 9.67
N TRP A 30 -5.37 0.12 10.92
CA TRP A 30 -5.42 1.49 11.43
C TRP A 30 -4.19 2.30 11.05
N ILE A 31 -3.19 1.65 10.41
CA ILE A 31 -1.98 2.34 9.96
C ILE A 31 -2.09 2.56 8.46
N SER A 32 -1.94 3.81 8.04
CA SER A 32 -1.91 4.16 6.62
C SER A 32 -0.82 5.19 6.40
N VAL A 33 -0.32 5.23 5.16
CA VAL A 33 0.69 6.21 4.74
C VAL A 33 0.17 6.87 3.48
N SER A 34 0.20 8.20 3.46
CA SER A 34 -0.19 8.95 2.26
C SER A 34 0.82 8.71 1.15
N LEU A 35 0.32 8.53 -0.08
CA LEU A 35 1.21 8.41 -1.24
C LEU A 35 2.04 9.66 -1.44
N ASP A 36 1.60 10.80 -0.90
CA ASP A 36 2.37 12.04 -0.97
C ASP A 36 3.59 12.03 -0.05
N ASP A 37 3.61 11.11 0.91
CA ASP A 37 4.67 11.05 1.92
C ASP A 37 5.70 9.97 1.60
N LEU A 38 5.59 9.32 0.45
CA LEU A 38 6.55 8.28 0.07
C LEU A 38 6.85 8.39 -1.42
N SER A 39 7.89 7.67 -1.85
CA SER A 39 8.22 7.56 -3.26
C SER A 39 7.59 6.29 -3.83
N MET A 40 6.92 6.41 -4.96
CA MET A 40 6.31 5.23 -5.59
C MET A 40 7.36 4.18 -5.95
N SER A 41 8.60 4.61 -6.18
CA SER A 41 9.67 3.66 -6.48
C SER A 41 10.04 2.79 -5.28
N ASP A 42 9.62 3.18 -4.07
CA ASP A 42 9.86 2.39 -2.88
C ASP A 42 8.80 1.31 -2.66
N LEU A 43 7.77 1.30 -3.48
CA LEU A 43 6.71 0.29 -3.41
C LEU A 43 7.03 -0.82 -4.38
N ARG A 44 6.97 -2.05 -3.90
CA ARG A 44 7.14 -3.22 -4.76
C ARG A 44 5.81 -3.96 -4.85
N GLU A 45 5.30 -4.08 -6.07
CA GLU A 45 4.04 -4.80 -6.29
C GLU A 45 4.25 -6.29 -6.04
N VAL A 46 3.33 -6.87 -5.28
CA VAL A 46 3.40 -8.28 -4.94
C VAL A 46 2.48 -9.05 -5.89
N SER A 47 3.08 -9.99 -6.62
CA SER A 47 2.34 -10.82 -7.55
C SER A 47 1.45 -11.80 -6.81
N GLN A 48 0.26 -11.98 -7.33
CA GLN A 48 -0.70 -12.92 -6.76
C GLN A 48 -0.61 -14.26 -7.47
#